data_aaeea2c9a3514f09a16533b85f238f1c
#
_entry.id   aaeea2c9a3514f09a16533b85f238f1c
#
_cell.length_a   1.000
_cell.length_b   1.000
_cell.length_c   1.000
_cell.angle_alpha   90.00
_cell.angle_beta   90.00
_cell.angle_gamma   90.00
#
_symmetry.space_group_name_H-M   'P 1'
#
loop_
_entity.id
_entity.type
_entity.pdbx_description
1 polymer ?
#
loop_
_entity_poly.entity_id
_entity_poly.type
_entity_poly.pdbx_seq_one_letter_code
_entity_poly.pdbx_strand_id
1 'polypeptide(L)'
;LAAGNDRITALITAARQFSWQAAKAGQNPPHSVTEWQQIENLWIEAIERLKEISSKDVAGYTDAQKLLAIYEANLGQVKVRRQSEADAVEALETAQREIERLLASIPTDADDMERNQVLSQLQSIVNQLEKVQNGTTAYLKAQDLLLSANNKLKQLQVK
;
A
#
# COMPACT_ATOMS: atom_id res chain seq x y z
N LEU A 1 -14.30 -41.92 -6.27
CA LEU A 1 -15.50 -41.26 -6.82
C LEU A 1 -16.12 -40.33 -5.78
N ALA A 2 -16.83 -40.85 -4.77
CA ALA A 2 -17.39 -40.00 -3.71
C ALA A 2 -16.29 -39.32 -2.91
N ALA A 3 -15.22 -40.03 -2.57
CA ALA A 3 -14.08 -39.47 -1.83
C ALA A 3 -13.36 -38.37 -2.63
N GLY A 4 -13.27 -38.53 -3.96
CA GLY A 4 -12.69 -37.53 -4.86
C GLY A 4 -13.52 -36.25 -4.89
N ASN A 5 -14.86 -36.40 -4.97
CA ASN A 5 -15.77 -35.24 -4.96
C ASN A 5 -15.77 -34.56 -3.60
N ASP A 6 -15.70 -35.31 -2.51
CA ASP A 6 -15.60 -34.73 -1.15
C ASP A 6 -14.32 -33.93 -0.98
N ARG A 7 -13.19 -34.40 -1.53
CA ARG A 7 -11.92 -33.67 -1.52
C ARG A 7 -12.04 -32.35 -2.28
N ILE A 8 -12.62 -32.39 -3.48
CA ILE A 8 -12.82 -31.21 -4.32
C ILE A 8 -13.72 -30.19 -3.60
N THR A 9 -14.83 -30.66 -3.04
CA THR A 9 -15.75 -29.80 -2.27
C THR A 9 -15.04 -29.16 -1.09
N ALA A 10 -14.23 -29.94 -0.36
CA ALA A 10 -13.48 -29.42 0.78
C ALA A 10 -12.46 -28.38 0.35
N LEU A 11 -11.76 -28.57 -0.77
CA LEU A 11 -10.80 -27.60 -1.30
C LEU A 11 -11.47 -26.29 -1.71
N ILE A 12 -12.59 -26.37 -2.42
CA ILE A 12 -13.35 -25.16 -2.83
C ILE A 12 -13.89 -24.44 -1.61
N THR A 13 -14.42 -25.17 -0.63
CA THR A 13 -14.94 -24.57 0.62
C THR A 13 -13.82 -23.86 1.37
N ALA A 14 -12.66 -24.50 1.51
CA ALA A 14 -11.52 -23.90 2.17
C ALA A 14 -11.04 -22.63 1.44
N ALA A 15 -10.97 -22.70 0.11
CA ALA A 15 -10.59 -21.54 -0.70
C ALA A 15 -11.54 -20.36 -0.49
N ARG A 16 -12.84 -20.62 -0.48
CA ARG A 16 -13.86 -19.59 -0.24
C ARG A 16 -13.75 -18.99 1.15
N GLN A 17 -13.44 -19.79 2.16
CA GLN A 17 -13.24 -19.30 3.53
C GLN A 17 -12.04 -18.36 3.61
N PHE A 18 -10.90 -18.73 3.01
CA PHE A 18 -9.73 -17.87 2.96
C PHE A 18 -10.03 -16.58 2.19
N SER A 19 -10.73 -16.66 1.06
CA SER A 19 -11.10 -15.47 0.28
C SER A 19 -12.02 -14.53 1.06
N TRP A 20 -12.96 -15.08 1.81
CA TRP A 20 -13.84 -14.29 2.67
C TRP A 20 -13.07 -13.58 3.76
N GLN A 21 -12.14 -14.28 4.43
CA GLN A 21 -11.29 -13.69 5.45
C GLN A 21 -10.41 -12.58 4.86
N ALA A 22 -9.86 -12.81 3.68
CA ALA A 22 -9.03 -11.82 2.98
C ALA A 22 -9.84 -10.56 2.63
N ALA A 23 -11.03 -10.75 2.08
CA ALA A 23 -11.90 -9.63 1.70
C ALA A 23 -12.34 -8.84 2.92
N LYS A 24 -12.68 -9.52 4.02
CA LYS A 24 -13.06 -8.87 5.28
C LYS A 24 -11.90 -8.08 5.88
N ALA A 25 -10.71 -8.67 5.91
CA ALA A 25 -9.52 -8.03 6.46
C ALA A 25 -9.09 -6.81 5.64
N GLY A 26 -9.39 -6.80 4.33
CA GLY A 26 -9.04 -5.70 3.43
C GLY A 26 -10.00 -4.52 3.47
N GLN A 27 -11.10 -4.62 4.23
CA GLN A 27 -12.06 -3.52 4.36
C GLN A 27 -11.49 -2.40 5.23
N ASN A 28 -12.04 -1.20 5.02
CA ASN A 28 -11.75 -0.03 5.85
C ASN A 28 -10.27 0.35 5.90
N PRO A 29 -9.63 0.60 4.72
CA PRO A 29 -8.26 1.13 4.75
C PRO A 29 -8.22 2.48 5.46
N PRO A 30 -7.06 2.92 5.93
CA PRO A 30 -5.73 2.40 5.58
C PRO A 30 -5.32 1.18 6.37
N HIS A 31 -4.37 0.41 5.81
CA HIS A 31 -3.75 -0.74 6.46
C HIS A 31 -2.23 -0.61 6.35
N SER A 32 -1.52 -1.07 7.38
CA SER A 32 -0.06 -1.11 7.38
C SER A 32 0.46 -2.13 6.35
N VAL A 33 1.75 -2.05 6.04
CA VAL A 33 2.42 -3.04 5.17
C VAL A 33 2.22 -4.45 5.72
N THR A 34 2.39 -4.63 7.03
CA THR A 34 2.22 -5.93 7.69
C THR A 34 0.79 -6.45 7.54
N GLU A 35 -0.20 -5.58 7.71
CA GLU A 35 -1.62 -5.95 7.54
C GLU A 35 -1.90 -6.34 6.08
N TRP A 36 -1.42 -5.56 5.09
CA TRP A 36 -1.57 -5.90 3.69
C TRP A 36 -0.90 -7.24 3.36
N GLN A 37 0.25 -7.52 3.98
CA GLN A 37 0.94 -8.78 3.77
C GLN A 37 0.15 -9.96 4.31
N GLN A 38 -0.50 -9.81 5.44
CA GLN A 38 -1.40 -10.83 6.00
C GLN A 38 -2.59 -11.08 5.07
N ILE A 39 -3.16 -10.01 4.52
CA ILE A 39 -4.27 -10.11 3.55
C ILE A 39 -3.78 -10.83 2.28
N GLU A 40 -2.61 -10.49 1.80
CA GLU A 40 -1.96 -11.15 0.66
C GLU A 40 -1.83 -12.66 0.91
N ASN A 41 -1.36 -13.04 2.10
CA ASN A 41 -1.19 -14.45 2.48
C ASN A 41 -2.52 -15.20 2.47
N LEU A 42 -3.60 -14.57 2.90
CA LEU A 42 -4.94 -15.19 2.86
C LEU A 42 -5.38 -15.48 1.42
N TRP A 43 -5.15 -14.54 0.49
CA TRP A 43 -5.44 -14.77 -0.93
C TRP A 43 -4.57 -15.89 -1.50
N ILE A 44 -3.29 -15.96 -1.11
CA ILE A 44 -2.38 -17.02 -1.54
C ILE A 44 -2.88 -18.39 -1.06
N GLU A 45 -3.31 -18.47 0.20
CA GLU A 45 -3.87 -19.71 0.75
C GLU A 45 -5.12 -20.17 -0.04
N ALA A 46 -6.01 -19.22 -0.38
CA ALA A 46 -7.18 -19.54 -1.20
C ALA A 46 -6.78 -20.07 -2.57
N ILE A 47 -5.82 -19.42 -3.21
CA ILE A 47 -5.33 -19.79 -4.54
C ILE A 47 -4.68 -21.18 -4.51
N GLU A 48 -3.86 -21.46 -3.50
CA GLU A 48 -3.17 -22.75 -3.38
C GLU A 48 -4.16 -23.90 -3.24
N ARG A 49 -5.27 -23.70 -2.50
CA ARG A 49 -6.31 -24.74 -2.38
C ARG A 49 -6.95 -25.03 -3.73
N LEU A 50 -7.22 -24.00 -4.54
CA LEU A 50 -7.81 -24.18 -5.87
C LEU A 50 -6.84 -24.84 -6.85
N LYS A 51 -5.55 -24.56 -6.75
CA LYS A 51 -4.53 -25.14 -7.63
C LYS A 51 -4.34 -26.63 -7.41
N GLU A 52 -4.76 -27.15 -6.27
CA GLU A 52 -4.74 -28.60 -6.02
C GLU A 52 -5.79 -29.34 -6.87
N ILE A 53 -6.75 -28.62 -7.44
CA ILE A 53 -7.78 -29.20 -8.31
C ILE A 53 -7.24 -29.20 -9.75
N SER A 54 -6.99 -30.39 -10.28
CA SER A 54 -6.42 -30.54 -11.62
C SER A 54 -7.51 -30.74 -12.68
N SER A 55 -7.12 -30.68 -13.96
CA SER A 55 -8.02 -30.94 -15.09
C SER A 55 -8.62 -32.35 -15.06
N LYS A 56 -8.03 -33.28 -14.32
CA LYS A 56 -8.56 -34.63 -14.12
C LYS A 56 -9.76 -34.64 -13.17
N ASP A 57 -9.90 -33.62 -12.35
CA ASP A 57 -11.00 -33.52 -11.38
C ASP A 57 -12.20 -32.81 -12.04
N VAL A 58 -12.82 -33.50 -13.00
CA VAL A 58 -13.83 -32.94 -13.92
C VAL A 58 -14.94 -32.20 -13.21
N ALA A 59 -15.40 -32.68 -12.05
CA ALA A 59 -16.55 -32.12 -11.35
C ALA A 59 -16.30 -30.70 -10.78
N GLY A 60 -15.05 -30.34 -10.50
CA GLY A 60 -14.75 -29.09 -9.84
C GLY A 60 -13.78 -28.19 -10.59
N TYR A 61 -13.18 -28.68 -11.66
CA TYR A 61 -12.11 -27.96 -12.35
C TYR A 61 -12.55 -26.61 -12.92
N THR A 62 -13.70 -26.57 -13.60
CA THR A 62 -14.21 -25.34 -14.21
C THR A 62 -14.50 -24.28 -13.16
N ASP A 63 -15.16 -24.65 -12.06
CA ASP A 63 -15.45 -23.73 -10.97
C ASP A 63 -14.17 -23.24 -10.31
N ALA A 64 -13.20 -24.13 -10.10
CA ALA A 64 -11.90 -23.77 -9.54
C ALA A 64 -11.17 -22.76 -10.44
N GLN A 65 -11.21 -22.96 -11.76
CA GLN A 65 -10.55 -22.02 -12.69
C GLN A 65 -11.20 -20.65 -12.67
N LYS A 66 -12.52 -20.56 -12.56
CA LYS A 66 -13.23 -19.29 -12.45
C LYS A 66 -12.85 -18.55 -11.17
N LEU A 67 -12.83 -19.26 -10.05
CA LEU A 67 -12.43 -18.68 -8.77
C LEU A 67 -10.96 -18.26 -8.77
N LEU A 68 -10.08 -19.06 -9.37
CA LEU A 68 -8.66 -18.73 -9.50
C LEU A 68 -8.47 -17.39 -10.21
N ALA A 69 -9.15 -17.17 -11.32
CA ALA A 69 -9.04 -15.91 -12.05
C ALA A 69 -9.43 -14.72 -11.18
N ILE A 70 -10.52 -14.84 -10.41
CA ILE A 70 -11.00 -13.80 -9.51
C ILE A 70 -9.99 -13.56 -8.38
N TYR A 71 -9.52 -14.63 -7.74
CA TYR A 71 -8.63 -14.53 -6.58
C TYR A 71 -7.25 -14.02 -6.96
N GLU A 72 -6.73 -14.40 -8.13
CA GLU A 72 -5.46 -13.89 -8.65
C GLU A 72 -5.54 -12.39 -8.96
N ALA A 73 -6.67 -11.94 -9.50
CA ALA A 73 -6.91 -10.50 -9.73
C ALA A 73 -6.93 -9.74 -8.40
N ASN A 74 -7.63 -10.28 -7.40
CA ASN A 74 -7.69 -9.67 -6.06
C ASN A 74 -6.31 -9.64 -5.39
N LEU A 75 -5.54 -10.73 -5.53
CA LEU A 75 -4.17 -10.78 -5.02
C LEU A 75 -3.30 -9.69 -5.66
N GLY A 76 -3.44 -9.50 -6.97
CA GLY A 76 -2.71 -8.44 -7.69
C GLY A 76 -3.02 -7.06 -7.14
N GLN A 77 -4.29 -6.77 -6.84
CA GLN A 77 -4.70 -5.50 -6.25
C GLN A 77 -4.11 -5.31 -4.84
N VAL A 78 -4.11 -6.36 -4.03
CA VAL A 78 -3.53 -6.31 -2.68
C VAL A 78 -2.03 -6.03 -2.73
N LYS A 79 -1.32 -6.65 -3.67
CA LYS A 79 0.11 -6.39 -3.85
C LYS A 79 0.39 -4.93 -4.20
N VAL A 80 -0.43 -4.34 -5.06
CA VAL A 80 -0.34 -2.92 -5.41
C VAL A 80 -0.58 -2.04 -4.18
N ARG A 81 -1.59 -2.38 -3.38
CA ARG A 81 -1.89 -1.65 -2.14
C ARG A 81 -0.75 -1.73 -1.13
N ARG A 82 -0.18 -2.92 -0.96
CA ARG A 82 0.98 -3.10 -0.08
C ARG A 82 2.15 -2.24 -0.54
N GLN A 83 2.45 -2.23 -1.84
CA GLN A 83 3.54 -1.43 -2.38
C GLN A 83 3.28 0.06 -2.20
N SER A 84 2.05 0.53 -2.47
CA SER A 84 1.68 1.93 -2.25
C SER A 84 1.86 2.34 -0.80
N GLU A 85 1.51 1.46 0.14
CA GLU A 85 1.70 1.72 1.56
C GLU A 85 3.18 1.84 1.92
N ALA A 86 4.00 0.92 1.42
CA ALA A 86 5.46 0.95 1.65
C ALA A 86 6.07 2.22 1.08
N ASP A 87 5.70 2.60 -0.13
CA ASP A 87 6.20 3.81 -0.80
C ASP A 87 5.78 5.07 -0.04
N ALA A 88 4.54 5.10 0.45
CA ALA A 88 4.00 6.23 1.20
C ALA A 88 4.75 6.44 2.51
N VAL A 89 4.99 5.36 3.27
CA VAL A 89 5.73 5.42 4.53
C VAL A 89 7.16 5.88 4.27
N GLU A 90 7.81 5.35 3.25
CA GLU A 90 9.18 5.75 2.88
C GLU A 90 9.25 7.23 2.48
N ALA A 91 8.30 7.70 1.67
CA ALA A 91 8.25 9.10 1.25
C ALA A 91 8.05 10.03 2.45
N LEU A 92 7.16 9.67 3.37
CA LEU A 92 6.93 10.45 4.59
C LEU A 92 8.17 10.50 5.47
N GLU A 93 8.83 9.36 5.69
CA GLU A 93 10.05 9.29 6.50
C GLU A 93 11.17 10.11 5.87
N THR A 94 11.33 10.04 4.55
CA THR A 94 12.32 10.84 3.81
C THR A 94 12.04 12.32 3.98
N ALA A 95 10.79 12.74 3.81
CA ALA A 95 10.39 14.14 4.00
C ALA A 95 10.66 14.61 5.42
N GLN A 96 10.34 13.79 6.42
CA GLN A 96 10.58 14.13 7.82
C GLN A 96 12.07 14.31 8.12
N ARG A 97 12.93 13.43 7.57
CA ARG A 97 14.38 13.58 7.72
C ARG A 97 14.90 14.85 7.05
N GLU A 98 14.39 15.17 5.87
CA GLU A 98 14.75 16.41 5.16
C GLU A 98 14.33 17.65 5.95
N ILE A 99 13.12 17.60 6.55
CA ILE A 99 12.63 18.69 7.41
C ILE A 99 13.55 18.87 8.62
N GLU A 100 13.92 17.79 9.29
CA GLU A 100 14.82 17.85 10.46
C GLU A 100 16.18 18.45 10.09
N ARG A 101 16.75 18.03 8.96
CA ARG A 101 18.02 18.58 8.46
C ARG A 101 17.89 20.06 8.13
N LEU A 102 16.80 20.46 7.52
CA LEU A 102 16.56 21.85 7.17
C LEU A 102 16.47 22.70 8.43
N LEU A 103 15.68 22.27 9.41
CA LEU A 103 15.51 23.00 10.68
C LEU A 103 16.82 23.13 11.44
N ALA A 104 17.68 22.10 11.39
CA ALA A 104 18.98 22.12 12.06
C ALA A 104 19.98 23.03 11.34
N SER A 105 19.80 23.30 10.06
CA SER A 105 20.75 24.05 9.23
C SER A 105 20.33 25.47 8.92
N ILE A 106 19.12 25.92 9.32
CA ILE A 106 18.66 27.29 9.05
C ILE A 106 19.51 28.29 9.84
N PRO A 107 20.28 29.14 9.16
CA PRO A 107 21.01 30.20 9.84
C PRO A 107 20.07 31.32 10.25
N THR A 108 20.46 32.05 11.31
CA THR A 108 19.65 33.16 11.85
C THR A 108 19.60 34.37 10.89
N ASP A 109 20.64 34.53 10.07
CA ASP A 109 20.75 35.60 9.07
C ASP A 109 21.06 35.01 7.70
N ALA A 110 20.01 34.60 6.98
CA ALA A 110 20.15 34.02 5.65
C ALA A 110 20.31 35.09 4.58
N ASP A 111 21.33 35.00 3.76
CA ASP A 111 21.46 35.81 2.55
C ASP A 111 20.62 35.20 1.40
N ASP A 112 20.66 35.86 0.21
CA ASP A 112 19.87 35.43 -0.95
C ASP A 112 20.25 34.01 -1.44
N MET A 113 21.53 33.66 -1.34
CA MET A 113 21.97 32.29 -1.74
C MET A 113 21.43 31.25 -0.79
N GLU A 114 21.48 31.49 0.51
CA GLU A 114 20.96 30.61 1.52
C GLU A 114 19.44 30.49 1.42
N ARG A 115 18.75 31.59 1.10
CA ARG A 115 17.32 31.57 0.83
C ARG A 115 16.98 30.65 -0.34
N ASN A 116 17.73 30.70 -1.43
CA ASN A 116 17.52 29.86 -2.60
C ASN A 116 17.74 28.40 -2.27
N GLN A 117 18.73 28.09 -1.43
CA GLN A 117 18.95 26.74 -0.94
C GLN A 117 17.77 26.23 -0.10
N VAL A 118 17.27 27.06 0.82
CA VAL A 118 16.09 26.73 1.65
C VAL A 118 14.87 26.48 0.77
N LEU A 119 14.64 27.36 -0.23
CA LEU A 119 13.53 27.18 -1.18
C LEU A 119 13.64 25.87 -1.94
N SER A 120 14.85 25.53 -2.40
CA SER A 120 15.11 24.29 -3.11
C SER A 120 14.85 23.06 -2.24
N GLN A 121 15.30 23.10 -0.97
CA GLN A 121 15.09 22.04 -0.01
C GLN A 121 13.61 21.89 0.34
N LEU A 122 12.89 22.99 0.54
CA LEU A 122 11.44 22.96 0.78
C LEU A 122 10.68 22.38 -0.41
N GLN A 123 11.09 22.73 -1.64
CA GLN A 123 10.48 22.16 -2.83
C GLN A 123 10.70 20.63 -2.91
N SER A 124 11.89 20.18 -2.54
CA SER A 124 12.19 18.73 -2.47
C SER A 124 11.27 18.03 -1.46
N ILE A 125 11.08 18.66 -0.28
CA ILE A 125 10.20 18.13 0.77
C ILE A 125 8.76 18.04 0.25
N VAL A 126 8.26 19.10 -0.39
CA VAL A 126 6.92 19.12 -0.99
C VAL A 126 6.77 17.99 -2.01
N ASN A 127 7.76 17.79 -2.88
CA ASN A 127 7.74 16.75 -3.88
C ASN A 127 7.66 15.35 -3.27
N GLN A 128 8.38 15.11 -2.17
CA GLN A 128 8.29 13.84 -1.44
C GLN A 128 6.90 13.63 -0.82
N LEU A 129 6.37 14.65 -0.18
CA LEU A 129 5.06 14.57 0.48
C LEU A 129 3.93 14.36 -0.53
N GLU A 130 4.04 14.93 -1.73
CA GLU A 130 3.04 14.77 -2.79
C GLU A 130 2.98 13.34 -3.34
N LYS A 131 4.03 12.53 -3.13
CA LYS A 131 4.04 11.11 -3.53
C LYS A 131 3.17 10.24 -2.62
N VAL A 132 2.79 10.74 -1.45
CA VAL A 132 1.99 9.98 -0.48
C VAL A 132 0.54 9.96 -0.94
N GLN A 133 0.06 8.76 -1.31
CA GLN A 133 -1.28 8.60 -1.86
C GLN A 133 -2.34 8.53 -0.77
N ASN A 134 -3.56 8.99 -1.09
CA ASN A 134 -4.72 8.81 -0.25
C ASN A 134 -5.00 7.31 -0.07
N GLY A 135 -5.47 6.93 1.10
CA GLY A 135 -5.73 5.52 1.44
C GLY A 135 -4.54 4.82 2.08
N THR A 136 -3.45 5.55 2.34
CA THR A 136 -2.28 5.05 3.07
C THR A 136 -2.27 5.56 4.50
N THR A 137 -1.55 4.87 5.39
CA THR A 137 -1.43 5.28 6.80
C THR A 137 -0.68 6.60 6.95
N ALA A 138 0.17 6.95 5.99
CA ALA A 138 0.98 8.16 6.01
C ALA A 138 0.25 9.41 5.50
N TYR A 139 -0.90 9.25 4.85
CA TYR A 139 -1.55 10.32 4.09
C TYR A 139 -1.89 11.56 4.93
N LEU A 140 -2.56 11.37 6.07
CA LEU A 140 -2.99 12.51 6.90
C LEU A 140 -1.79 13.31 7.42
N LYS A 141 -0.76 12.63 7.89
CA LYS A 141 0.46 13.28 8.36
C LYS A 141 1.17 14.00 7.22
N ALA A 142 1.21 13.39 6.04
CA ALA A 142 1.81 14.00 4.86
C ALA A 142 1.06 15.27 4.45
N GLN A 143 -0.28 15.27 4.52
CA GLN A 143 -1.08 16.45 4.21
C GLN A 143 -0.82 17.60 5.18
N ASP A 144 -0.70 17.31 6.48
CA ASP A 144 -0.37 18.32 7.49
C ASP A 144 0.99 18.95 7.23
N LEU A 145 1.99 18.11 6.95
CA LEU A 145 3.34 18.59 6.66
C LEU A 145 3.39 19.38 5.34
N LEU A 146 2.62 18.92 4.35
CA LEU A 146 2.53 19.58 3.05
C LEU A 146 1.96 20.99 3.18
N LEU A 147 0.90 21.15 3.97
CA LEU A 147 0.32 22.46 4.25
C LEU A 147 1.35 23.40 4.89
N SER A 148 2.07 22.92 5.89
CA SER A 148 3.11 23.71 6.59
C SER A 148 4.25 24.09 5.65
N ALA A 149 4.71 23.15 4.81
CA ALA A 149 5.78 23.38 3.84
C ALA A 149 5.37 24.41 2.79
N ASN A 150 4.15 24.28 2.25
CA ASN A 150 3.63 25.24 1.25
C ASN A 150 3.46 26.64 1.84
N ASN A 151 3.00 26.75 3.08
CA ASN A 151 2.89 28.04 3.76
C ASN A 151 4.26 28.69 3.92
N LYS A 152 5.27 27.91 4.27
CA LYS A 152 6.64 28.42 4.42
C LYS A 152 7.21 28.86 3.07
N LEU A 153 6.96 28.10 2.00
CA LEU A 153 7.35 28.47 0.64
C LEU A 153 6.76 29.83 0.25
N LYS A 154 5.46 30.02 0.49
CA LYS A 154 4.79 31.29 0.19
C LYS A 154 5.41 32.45 0.95
N GLN A 155 5.70 32.28 2.23
CA GLN A 155 6.34 33.31 3.06
C GLN A 155 7.71 33.72 2.52
N LEU A 156 8.50 32.74 2.07
CA LEU A 156 9.83 32.99 1.55
C LEU A 156 9.81 33.62 0.15
N GLN A 157 8.82 33.29 -0.67
CA GLN A 157 8.69 33.81 -2.03
C GLN A 157 8.20 35.23 -2.09
N VAL A 158 7.47 35.70 -1.08
CA VAL A 158 6.89 37.06 -1.03
C VAL A 158 7.94 38.14 -0.78
N LYS A 159 9.11 37.78 -0.31
CA LYS A 159 10.20 38.71 -0.10
C LYS A 159 11.19 38.67 -1.26
#